data_fe5fde7d65c887f81dc9a4aa10d0320f
#
_entry.id   fe5fde7d65c887f81dc9a4aa10d0320f
#
_cell.length_a   1.000
_cell.length_b   1.000
_cell.length_c   1.000
_cell.angle_alpha   90.00
_cell.angle_beta   90.00
_cell.angle_gamma   90.00
#
_symmetry.space_group_name_H-M   'P 1'
#
loop_
_entity.id
_entity.type
_entity.pdbx_description
1 polymer ?
#
loop_
_entity_poly.entity_id
_entity_poly.type
_entity_poly.pdbx_seq_one_letter_code
_entity_poly.pdbx_strand_id
1 'polypeptide(L)'
;FWGEEITGDKIAAYSTLYEVLLELAQVMAPFTPFISEHLFQSLERLAGHAPSPESVHLCDYPMADEQKVKPTLEVAVDRMQQVILLGRQKREEVKIGLRTPLASLTIINRDEALLDDMRLSESYVRDELNVQEIRYSADESDYIELQAKANFPLLGKRLGKRMKAFAAQISALSPEDIAKLQSQGSISLEANGDVEVFSDEEIQVQ
;
A
#
# COMPACT_ATOMS: atom_id res chain seq x y z
N PHE A 1 -1.29 -14.74 18.15
CA PHE A 1 -0.90 -14.47 19.54
C PHE A 1 -1.96 -14.87 20.58
N TRP A 2 -3.25 -14.63 20.34
CA TRP A 2 -4.31 -14.72 21.36
C TRP A 2 -4.98 -16.11 21.50
N GLY A 3 -4.69 -17.07 20.60
CA GLY A 3 -5.22 -18.42 20.70
C GLY A 3 -4.65 -19.17 21.93
N GLU A 4 -5.44 -20.07 22.53
CA GLU A 4 -5.00 -20.89 23.67
C GLU A 4 -4.03 -22.01 23.25
N GLU A 5 -4.13 -22.50 22.03
CA GLU A 5 -3.26 -23.56 21.50
C GLU A 5 -1.84 -23.07 21.20
N ILE A 6 -0.87 -23.87 21.59
CA ILE A 6 0.55 -23.63 21.27
C ILE A 6 0.83 -24.34 19.94
N THR A 7 0.74 -23.58 18.85
CA THR A 7 1.07 -24.04 17.50
C THR A 7 2.51 -23.73 17.13
N GLY A 8 3.07 -24.40 16.11
CA GLY A 8 4.41 -24.09 15.60
C GLY A 8 4.54 -22.63 15.12
N ASP A 9 3.50 -22.10 14.49
CA ASP A 9 3.43 -20.69 14.06
C ASP A 9 3.48 -19.73 15.25
N LYS A 10 2.75 -20.04 16.32
CA LYS A 10 2.78 -19.24 17.56
C LYS A 10 4.17 -19.23 18.20
N ILE A 11 4.83 -20.39 18.25
CA ILE A 11 6.20 -20.49 18.77
C ILE A 11 7.15 -19.65 17.89
N ALA A 12 7.07 -19.77 16.57
CA ALA A 12 7.90 -19.00 15.64
C ALA A 12 7.69 -17.50 15.84
N ALA A 13 6.44 -17.04 15.97
CA ALA A 13 6.10 -15.64 16.21
C ALA A 13 6.71 -15.10 17.53
N TYR A 14 6.60 -15.86 18.63
CA TYR A 14 7.20 -15.47 19.91
C TYR A 14 8.73 -15.47 19.87
N SER A 15 9.34 -16.48 19.22
CA SER A 15 10.80 -16.54 19.07
C SER A 15 11.33 -15.35 18.26
N THR A 16 10.67 -15.03 17.14
CA THR A 16 11.03 -13.87 16.31
C THR A 16 10.88 -12.58 17.12
N LEU A 17 9.78 -12.41 17.86
CA LEU A 17 9.58 -11.23 18.69
C LEU A 17 10.65 -11.09 19.78
N TYR A 18 11.01 -12.19 20.41
CA TYR A 18 12.08 -12.22 21.42
C TYR A 18 13.42 -11.78 20.82
N GLU A 19 13.84 -12.38 19.69
CA GLU A 19 15.08 -12.03 19.00
C GLU A 19 15.12 -10.55 18.62
N VAL A 20 14.05 -10.06 17.98
CA VAL A 20 13.95 -8.65 17.55
C VAL A 20 14.02 -7.68 18.72
N LEU A 21 13.34 -7.98 19.83
CA LEU A 21 13.36 -7.11 21.00
C LEU A 21 14.72 -7.13 21.70
N LEU A 22 15.41 -8.28 21.71
CA LEU A 22 16.73 -8.42 22.29
C LEU A 22 17.77 -7.61 21.49
N GLU A 23 17.79 -7.77 20.17
CA GLU A 23 18.66 -7.00 19.28
C GLU A 23 18.35 -5.50 19.34
N LEU A 24 17.05 -5.14 19.39
CA LEU A 24 16.64 -3.75 19.53
C LEU A 24 17.17 -3.13 20.84
N ALA A 25 17.13 -3.86 21.95
CA ALA A 25 17.68 -3.40 23.22
C ALA A 25 19.18 -3.11 23.11
N GLN A 26 19.93 -3.97 22.38
CA GLN A 26 21.37 -3.77 22.15
C GLN A 26 21.65 -2.56 21.26
N VAL A 27 20.91 -2.40 20.14
CA VAL A 27 21.06 -1.26 19.23
C VAL A 27 20.73 0.06 19.93
N MET A 28 19.71 0.08 20.78
CA MET A 28 19.26 1.27 21.49
C MET A 28 20.09 1.61 22.74
N ALA A 29 20.90 0.68 23.25
CA ALA A 29 21.64 0.86 24.50
C ALA A 29 22.47 2.17 24.56
N PRO A 30 23.18 2.61 23.50
CA PRO A 30 23.92 3.88 23.53
C PRO A 30 23.03 5.14 23.64
N PHE A 31 21.78 5.05 23.21
CA PHE A 31 20.84 6.18 23.15
C PHE A 31 19.89 6.22 24.35
N THR A 32 19.42 5.06 24.77
CA THR A 32 18.44 4.91 25.86
C THR A 32 18.88 3.88 26.89
N PRO A 33 19.98 4.14 27.63
CA PRO A 33 20.67 3.12 28.42
C PRO A 33 19.77 2.44 29.45
N PHE A 34 18.94 3.18 30.18
CA PHE A 34 18.14 2.61 31.26
C PHE A 34 16.99 1.72 30.77
N ILE A 35 16.31 2.12 29.70
CA ILE A 35 15.21 1.31 29.17
C ILE A 35 15.74 0.08 28.43
N SER A 36 16.86 0.22 27.73
CA SER A 36 17.52 -0.89 27.04
C SER A 36 17.98 -1.96 28.04
N GLU A 37 18.60 -1.55 29.15
CA GLU A 37 18.99 -2.45 30.23
C GLU A 37 17.77 -3.14 30.83
N HIS A 38 16.71 -2.40 31.13
CA HIS A 38 15.49 -2.97 31.72
C HIS A 38 14.84 -4.00 30.77
N LEU A 39 14.79 -3.70 29.47
CA LEU A 39 14.24 -4.59 28.46
C LEU A 39 15.09 -5.86 28.34
N PHE A 40 16.40 -5.73 28.21
CA PHE A 40 17.35 -6.84 28.14
C PHE A 40 17.21 -7.78 29.33
N GLN A 41 17.29 -7.24 30.55
CA GLN A 41 17.16 -8.03 31.79
C GLN A 41 15.80 -8.73 31.92
N SER A 42 14.74 -8.08 31.42
CA SER A 42 13.40 -8.66 31.48
C SER A 42 13.24 -9.81 30.49
N LEU A 43 13.77 -9.67 29.26
CA LEU A 43 13.73 -10.69 28.23
C LEU A 43 14.52 -11.94 28.62
N GLU A 44 15.76 -11.76 29.09
CA GLU A 44 16.61 -12.88 29.56
C GLU A 44 15.96 -13.64 30.71
N ARG A 45 15.34 -12.92 31.64
CA ARG A 45 14.62 -13.54 32.78
C ARG A 45 13.39 -14.32 32.32
N LEU A 46 12.62 -13.78 31.34
CA LEU A 46 11.47 -14.47 30.75
C LEU A 46 11.89 -15.75 30.02
N ALA A 47 13.04 -15.74 29.34
CA ALA A 47 13.60 -16.91 28.70
C ALA A 47 14.15 -17.95 29.68
N GLY A 48 14.19 -17.64 30.98
CA GLY A 48 14.73 -18.53 32.02
C GLY A 48 16.25 -18.59 32.08
N HIS A 49 16.91 -17.64 31.42
CA HIS A 49 18.35 -17.52 31.39
C HIS A 49 18.84 -16.51 32.45
N ALA A 50 20.00 -16.75 33.01
CA ALA A 50 20.77 -15.71 33.66
C ALA A 50 21.39 -14.85 32.55
N PRO A 51 21.28 -13.50 32.63
CA PRO A 51 21.83 -12.64 31.57
C PRO A 51 23.34 -12.88 31.40
N SER A 52 23.76 -13.17 30.18
CA SER A 52 25.18 -13.35 29.84
C SER A 52 25.46 -12.66 28.48
N PRO A 53 26.12 -11.50 28.51
CA PRO A 53 26.71 -10.76 29.63
C PRO A 53 25.68 -10.20 30.62
N GLU A 54 26.17 -9.78 31.82
CA GLU A 54 25.31 -9.30 32.92
C GLU A 54 24.50 -8.03 32.59
N SER A 55 24.89 -7.31 31.55
CA SER A 55 24.28 -6.04 31.13
C SER A 55 24.28 -5.92 29.62
N VAL A 56 23.25 -5.30 29.07
CA VAL A 56 23.18 -4.96 27.64
C VAL A 56 24.37 -4.11 27.17
N HIS A 57 24.93 -3.29 28.06
CA HIS A 57 26.09 -2.44 27.79
C HIS A 57 27.42 -3.19 27.67
N LEU A 58 27.43 -4.47 28.00
CA LEU A 58 28.58 -5.37 27.83
C LEU A 58 28.41 -6.26 26.58
N CYS A 59 27.28 -6.20 25.89
CA CYS A 59 27.07 -6.90 24.66
C CYS A 59 27.84 -6.24 23.51
N ASP A 60 28.24 -7.05 22.53
CA ASP A 60 28.70 -6.53 21.24
C ASP A 60 27.53 -5.85 20.50
N TYR A 61 27.87 -4.85 19.69
CA TYR A 61 26.87 -4.21 18.85
C TYR A 61 26.37 -5.20 17.78
N PRO A 62 25.05 -5.37 17.60
CA PRO A 62 24.52 -6.35 16.66
C PRO A 62 24.98 -6.10 15.23
N MET A 63 25.34 -7.16 14.54
CA MET A 63 25.71 -7.14 13.14
C MET A 63 24.55 -7.71 12.31
N ALA A 64 24.27 -7.06 11.17
CA ALA A 64 23.23 -7.54 10.28
C ALA A 64 23.60 -8.92 9.70
N ASP A 65 22.65 -9.85 9.77
CA ASP A 65 22.75 -11.15 9.11
C ASP A 65 22.16 -11.06 7.70
N GLU A 66 23.03 -10.89 6.70
CA GLU A 66 22.62 -10.75 5.30
C GLU A 66 21.85 -11.98 4.78
N GLN A 67 21.99 -13.16 5.40
CA GLN A 67 21.26 -14.37 5.01
C GLN A 67 19.76 -14.30 5.41
N LYS A 68 19.45 -13.50 6.41
CA LYS A 68 18.06 -13.25 6.85
C LYS A 68 17.36 -12.18 5.99
N VAL A 69 18.11 -11.35 5.26
CA VAL A 69 17.54 -10.30 4.41
C VAL A 69 16.94 -10.92 3.14
N LYS A 70 15.67 -10.69 2.91
CA LYS A 70 14.92 -11.20 1.75
C LYS A 70 14.18 -10.05 1.04
N PRO A 71 14.85 -9.31 0.16
CA PRO A 71 14.27 -8.11 -0.45
C PRO A 71 12.94 -8.34 -1.17
N THR A 72 12.78 -9.50 -1.82
CA THR A 72 11.52 -9.87 -2.48
C THR A 72 10.36 -10.01 -1.49
N LEU A 73 10.60 -10.61 -0.33
CA LEU A 73 9.60 -10.73 0.73
C LEU A 73 9.25 -9.37 1.33
N GLU A 74 10.25 -8.52 1.53
CA GLU A 74 10.05 -7.16 2.06
C GLU A 74 9.17 -6.34 1.13
N VAL A 75 9.41 -6.39 -0.19
CA VAL A 75 8.57 -5.74 -1.20
C VAL A 75 7.14 -6.30 -1.19
N ALA A 76 6.98 -7.63 -1.11
CA ALA A 76 5.66 -8.24 -1.06
C ALA A 76 4.88 -7.84 0.20
N VAL A 77 5.54 -7.78 1.35
CA VAL A 77 4.92 -7.33 2.62
C VAL A 77 4.56 -5.85 2.55
N ASP A 78 5.41 -4.99 1.98
CA ASP A 78 5.10 -3.57 1.81
C ASP A 78 3.87 -3.36 0.92
N ARG A 79 3.79 -4.06 -0.21
CA ARG A 79 2.62 -4.07 -1.09
C ARG A 79 1.35 -4.55 -0.36
N MET A 80 1.45 -5.60 0.44
CA MET A 80 0.34 -6.10 1.27
C MET A 80 -0.13 -5.03 2.25
N GLN A 81 0.77 -4.36 2.94
CA GLN A 81 0.43 -3.28 3.88
C GLN A 81 -0.28 -2.11 3.17
N GLN A 82 0.17 -1.73 1.97
CA GLN A 82 -0.49 -0.71 1.16
C GLN A 82 -1.92 -1.10 0.79
N VAL A 83 -2.15 -2.35 0.37
CA VAL A 83 -3.50 -2.86 0.06
C VAL A 83 -4.40 -2.84 1.30
N ILE A 84 -3.89 -3.26 2.46
CA ILE A 84 -4.64 -3.21 3.73
C ILE A 84 -4.99 -1.77 4.09
N LEU A 85 -4.04 -0.83 3.95
CA LEU A 85 -4.26 0.58 4.22
C LEU A 85 -5.36 1.17 3.33
N LEU A 86 -5.28 0.92 2.01
CA LEU A 86 -6.28 1.36 1.05
C LEU A 86 -7.66 0.74 1.34
N GLY A 87 -7.71 -0.54 1.69
CA GLY A 87 -8.94 -1.22 2.06
C GLY A 87 -9.58 -0.61 3.32
N ARG A 88 -8.79 -0.25 4.32
CA ARG A 88 -9.27 0.44 5.53
C ARG A 88 -9.78 1.84 5.21
N GLN A 89 -9.07 2.59 4.36
CA GLN A 89 -9.52 3.91 3.90
C GLN A 89 -10.86 3.84 3.17
N LYS A 90 -11.02 2.86 2.27
CA LYS A 90 -12.31 2.66 1.56
C LYS A 90 -13.45 2.32 2.51
N ARG A 91 -13.20 1.50 3.51
CA ARG A 91 -14.21 1.22 4.56
C ARG A 91 -14.61 2.48 5.33
N GLU A 92 -13.64 3.33 5.66
CA GLU A 92 -13.88 4.59 6.36
C GLU A 92 -14.70 5.57 5.50
N GLU A 93 -14.36 5.72 4.22
CA GLU A 93 -15.10 6.55 3.25
C GLU A 93 -16.58 6.16 3.19
N VAL A 94 -16.87 4.85 3.15
CA VAL A 94 -18.25 4.34 3.11
C VAL A 94 -18.85 4.10 4.52
N LYS A 95 -18.13 4.45 5.58
CA LYS A 95 -18.53 4.33 6.99
C LYS A 95 -18.88 2.90 7.43
N ILE A 96 -18.20 1.91 6.88
CA ILE A 96 -18.34 0.50 7.27
C ILE A 96 -17.19 0.10 8.19
N GLY A 97 -17.48 -0.17 9.46
CA GLY A 97 -16.48 -0.59 10.44
C GLY A 97 -15.84 -1.94 10.12
N LEU A 98 -14.59 -2.16 10.56
CA LEU A 98 -13.85 -3.41 10.34
C LEU A 98 -14.54 -4.66 10.92
N ARG A 99 -15.37 -4.49 11.96
CA ARG A 99 -16.13 -5.61 12.55
C ARG A 99 -17.24 -6.14 11.64
N THR A 100 -17.67 -5.35 10.64
CA THR A 100 -18.69 -5.77 9.68
C THR A 100 -18.01 -6.57 8.57
N PRO A 101 -18.33 -7.86 8.38
CA PRO A 101 -17.74 -8.65 7.30
C PRO A 101 -18.24 -8.14 5.95
N LEU A 102 -17.37 -8.12 4.95
CA LEU A 102 -17.73 -7.85 3.55
C LEU A 102 -17.72 -9.15 2.76
N ALA A 103 -18.60 -9.27 1.78
CA ALA A 103 -18.69 -10.44 0.95
C ALA A 103 -17.45 -10.63 0.06
N SER A 104 -16.96 -9.55 -0.54
CA SER A 104 -15.77 -9.60 -1.40
C SER A 104 -14.98 -8.29 -1.40
N LEU A 105 -13.69 -8.43 -1.69
CA LEU A 105 -12.76 -7.35 -2.02
C LEU A 105 -12.17 -7.65 -3.39
N THR A 106 -12.17 -6.71 -4.31
CA THR A 106 -11.45 -6.84 -5.58
C THR A 106 -10.19 -6.00 -5.54
N ILE A 107 -9.04 -6.64 -5.75
CA ILE A 107 -7.74 -5.97 -5.90
C ILE A 107 -7.47 -5.84 -7.39
N ILE A 108 -7.26 -4.61 -7.84
CA ILE A 108 -7.12 -4.28 -9.26
C ILE A 108 -5.75 -3.66 -9.46
N ASN A 109 -4.95 -4.24 -10.35
CA ASN A 109 -3.66 -3.68 -10.74
C ASN A 109 -3.20 -4.28 -12.06
N ARG A 110 -2.65 -3.45 -12.95
CA ARG A 110 -2.06 -3.91 -14.24
C ARG A 110 -0.78 -4.72 -14.06
N ASP A 111 -0.09 -4.57 -12.93
CA ASP A 111 1.11 -5.35 -12.60
C ASP A 111 0.71 -6.71 -12.03
N GLU A 112 0.83 -7.74 -12.86
CA GLU A 112 0.53 -9.13 -12.46
C GLU A 112 1.47 -9.61 -11.34
N ALA A 113 2.72 -9.13 -11.27
CA ALA A 113 3.64 -9.49 -10.20
C ALA A 113 3.14 -8.99 -8.83
N LEU A 114 2.53 -7.80 -8.79
CA LEU A 114 1.88 -7.31 -7.58
C LEU A 114 0.68 -8.19 -7.20
N LEU A 115 -0.14 -8.60 -8.17
CA LEU A 115 -1.28 -9.48 -7.91
C LEU A 115 -0.83 -10.86 -7.41
N ASP A 116 0.29 -11.40 -7.90
CA ASP A 116 0.86 -12.66 -7.43
C ASP A 116 1.38 -12.55 -5.99
N ASP A 117 2.08 -11.46 -5.64
CA ASP A 117 2.48 -11.18 -4.25
C ASP A 117 1.27 -11.12 -3.32
N MET A 118 0.16 -10.52 -3.79
CA MET A 118 -1.08 -10.44 -3.00
C MET A 118 -1.73 -11.81 -2.81
N ARG A 119 -1.68 -12.70 -3.81
CA ARG A 119 -2.18 -14.08 -3.67
C ARG A 119 -1.43 -14.87 -2.60
N LEU A 120 -0.09 -14.66 -2.49
CA LEU A 120 0.71 -15.28 -1.43
C LEU A 120 0.33 -14.78 -0.03
N SER A 121 -0.14 -13.54 0.07
CA SER A 121 -0.50 -12.87 1.32
C SER A 121 -2.02 -12.81 1.55
N GLU A 122 -2.82 -13.51 0.75
CA GLU A 122 -4.29 -13.40 0.72
C GLU A 122 -4.95 -13.60 2.09
N SER A 123 -4.50 -14.59 2.87
CA SER A 123 -5.06 -14.88 4.20
C SER A 123 -4.91 -13.67 5.15
N TYR A 124 -3.75 -12.99 5.12
CA TYR A 124 -3.51 -11.83 5.96
C TYR A 124 -4.40 -10.64 5.55
N VAL A 125 -4.50 -10.36 4.24
CA VAL A 125 -5.36 -9.29 3.72
C VAL A 125 -6.82 -9.55 4.04
N ARG A 126 -7.28 -10.79 3.87
CA ARG A 126 -8.66 -11.23 4.16
C ARG A 126 -9.01 -11.04 5.63
N ASP A 127 -8.13 -11.48 6.53
CA ASP A 127 -8.35 -11.42 7.97
C ASP A 127 -8.29 -9.96 8.47
N GLU A 128 -7.29 -9.17 8.02
CA GLU A 128 -7.12 -7.78 8.40
C GLU A 128 -8.24 -6.86 7.90
N LEU A 129 -8.81 -7.16 6.76
CA LEU A 129 -9.93 -6.39 6.19
C LEU A 129 -11.30 -7.03 6.47
N ASN A 130 -11.36 -8.17 7.15
CA ASN A 130 -12.60 -8.90 7.45
C ASN A 130 -13.48 -9.09 6.21
N VAL A 131 -12.90 -9.71 5.16
CA VAL A 131 -13.58 -10.02 3.91
C VAL A 131 -13.66 -11.52 3.71
N GLN A 132 -14.72 -12.00 3.06
CA GLN A 132 -14.92 -13.45 2.85
C GLN A 132 -14.16 -13.96 1.62
N GLU A 133 -14.11 -13.17 0.56
CA GLU A 133 -13.49 -13.52 -0.72
C GLU A 133 -12.62 -12.37 -1.23
N ILE A 134 -11.43 -12.69 -1.76
CA ILE A 134 -10.60 -11.73 -2.50
C ILE A 134 -10.60 -12.12 -3.97
N ARG A 135 -10.87 -11.15 -4.82
CA ARG A 135 -10.80 -11.26 -6.28
C ARG A 135 -9.67 -10.41 -6.81
N TYR A 136 -9.09 -10.85 -7.91
CA TYR A 136 -7.97 -10.18 -8.57
C TYR A 136 -8.34 -9.87 -10.00
N SER A 137 -8.07 -8.65 -10.45
CA SER A 137 -8.27 -8.24 -11.84
C SER A 137 -7.08 -7.43 -12.33
N ALA A 138 -6.59 -7.74 -13.51
CA ALA A 138 -5.62 -6.91 -14.21
C ALA A 138 -6.31 -5.85 -15.09
N ASP A 139 -7.63 -5.98 -15.30
CA ASP A 139 -8.43 -5.04 -16.07
C ASP A 139 -9.03 -3.97 -15.14
N GLU A 140 -8.60 -2.76 -15.33
CA GLU A 140 -9.06 -1.59 -14.58
C GLU A 140 -10.33 -0.98 -15.23
N SER A 141 -10.62 -1.30 -16.49
CA SER A 141 -11.67 -0.64 -17.29
C SER A 141 -13.07 -0.79 -16.71
N ASP A 142 -13.34 -1.92 -16.04
CA ASP A 142 -14.64 -2.20 -15.44
C ASP A 142 -14.88 -1.46 -14.10
N TYR A 143 -13.82 -0.89 -13.51
CA TYR A 143 -13.84 -0.37 -12.13
C TYR A 143 -13.44 1.11 -12.02
N ILE A 144 -12.84 1.67 -13.06
CA ILE A 144 -12.37 3.06 -13.07
C ILE A 144 -13.19 3.85 -14.07
N GLU A 145 -14.00 4.77 -13.58
CA GLU A 145 -14.58 5.82 -14.41
C GLU A 145 -13.53 6.92 -14.57
N LEU A 146 -12.77 6.85 -15.66
CA LEU A 146 -11.84 7.92 -16.02
C LEU A 146 -12.62 9.18 -16.34
N GLN A 147 -12.34 10.26 -15.62
CA GLN A 147 -12.90 11.57 -15.89
C GLN A 147 -11.82 12.50 -16.42
N ALA A 148 -12.08 13.10 -17.56
CA ALA A 148 -11.22 14.11 -18.14
C ALA A 148 -11.66 15.51 -17.70
N LYS A 149 -10.72 16.33 -17.25
CA LYS A 149 -10.95 17.75 -16.91
C LYS A 149 -10.02 18.64 -17.69
N ALA A 150 -10.54 19.73 -18.18
CA ALA A 150 -9.75 20.74 -18.88
C ALA A 150 -8.78 21.45 -17.92
N ASN A 151 -7.52 21.57 -18.32
CA ASN A 151 -6.52 22.35 -17.59
C ASN A 151 -6.74 23.85 -17.88
N PHE A 152 -7.59 24.50 -17.07
CA PHE A 152 -7.96 25.90 -17.24
C PHE A 152 -6.77 26.88 -17.29
N PRO A 153 -5.72 26.75 -16.47
CA PRO A 153 -4.54 27.61 -16.56
C PRO A 153 -3.85 27.60 -17.93
N LEU A 154 -3.78 26.45 -18.58
CA LEU A 154 -3.16 26.30 -19.90
C LEU A 154 -4.11 26.70 -21.02
N LEU A 155 -5.33 26.20 -20.98
CA LEU A 155 -6.31 26.36 -22.06
C LEU A 155 -7.01 27.75 -22.08
N GLY A 156 -7.11 28.41 -20.93
CA GLY A 156 -7.87 29.67 -20.82
C GLY A 156 -7.35 30.77 -21.70
N LYS A 157 -6.04 30.90 -21.86
CA LYS A 157 -5.41 31.89 -22.75
C LYS A 157 -5.59 31.54 -24.24
N ARG A 158 -5.55 30.24 -24.57
CA ARG A 158 -5.66 29.77 -25.98
C ARG A 158 -7.09 29.80 -26.49
N LEU A 159 -8.06 29.36 -25.71
CA LEU A 159 -9.43 29.17 -26.13
C LEU A 159 -10.34 30.37 -25.84
N GLY A 160 -10.02 31.20 -24.86
CA GLY A 160 -10.78 32.39 -24.51
C GLY A 160 -12.29 32.12 -24.35
N LYS A 161 -13.11 32.75 -25.18
CA LYS A 161 -14.57 32.59 -25.12
C LYS A 161 -15.06 31.17 -25.47
N ARG A 162 -14.26 30.36 -26.20
CA ARG A 162 -14.58 28.98 -26.60
C ARG A 162 -14.32 27.98 -25.50
N MET A 163 -13.62 28.40 -24.43
CA MET A 163 -13.21 27.52 -23.30
C MET A 163 -14.37 26.72 -22.73
N LYS A 164 -15.53 27.35 -22.55
CA LYS A 164 -16.70 26.67 -21.94
C LYS A 164 -17.23 25.53 -22.81
N ALA A 165 -17.24 25.70 -24.13
CA ALA A 165 -17.71 24.67 -25.06
C ALA A 165 -16.75 23.47 -25.09
N PHE A 166 -15.43 23.72 -25.17
CA PHE A 166 -14.43 22.66 -25.18
C PHE A 166 -14.28 21.97 -23.81
N ALA A 167 -14.43 22.70 -22.71
CA ALA A 167 -14.42 22.09 -21.37
C ALA A 167 -15.59 21.09 -21.18
N ALA A 168 -16.76 21.39 -21.77
CA ALA A 168 -17.88 20.45 -21.75
C ALA A 168 -17.59 19.20 -22.58
N GLN A 169 -16.96 19.34 -23.76
CA GLN A 169 -16.56 18.21 -24.60
C GLN A 169 -15.48 17.36 -23.91
N ILE A 170 -14.48 17.99 -23.29
CA ILE A 170 -13.43 17.28 -22.52
C ILE A 170 -14.05 16.48 -21.36
N SER A 171 -15.00 17.05 -20.63
CA SER A 171 -15.67 16.34 -19.53
C SER A 171 -16.60 15.21 -20.00
N ALA A 172 -16.97 15.20 -21.28
CA ALA A 172 -17.83 14.20 -21.91
C ALA A 172 -17.03 13.12 -22.68
N LEU A 173 -15.68 13.14 -22.59
CA LEU A 173 -14.83 12.14 -23.25
C LEU A 173 -15.17 10.73 -22.77
N SER A 174 -15.27 9.80 -23.72
CA SER A 174 -15.43 8.39 -23.38
C SER A 174 -14.14 7.79 -22.84
N PRO A 175 -14.20 6.69 -22.08
CA PRO A 175 -13.01 5.97 -21.63
C PRO A 175 -12.06 5.57 -22.78
N GLU A 176 -12.63 5.25 -23.96
CA GLU A 176 -11.86 4.93 -25.16
C GLU A 176 -11.09 6.14 -25.70
N ASP A 177 -11.69 7.33 -25.66
CA ASP A 177 -11.04 8.55 -26.11
C ASP A 177 -9.96 9.01 -25.14
N ILE A 178 -10.17 8.81 -23.85
CA ILE A 178 -9.14 9.04 -22.82
C ILE A 178 -7.95 8.07 -23.01
N ALA A 179 -8.21 6.80 -23.29
CA ALA A 179 -7.16 5.83 -23.58
C ALA A 179 -6.38 6.20 -24.87
N LYS A 180 -7.06 6.72 -25.91
CA LYS A 180 -6.39 7.26 -27.11
C LYS A 180 -5.52 8.47 -26.79
N LEU A 181 -6.01 9.41 -25.98
CA LEU A 181 -5.24 10.57 -25.54
C LEU A 181 -3.95 10.12 -24.83
N GLN A 182 -4.03 9.17 -23.91
CA GLN A 182 -2.86 8.64 -23.18
C GLN A 182 -1.88 7.90 -24.09
N SER A 183 -2.35 7.18 -25.10
CA SER A 183 -1.48 6.41 -26.01
C SER A 183 -0.87 7.25 -27.13
N GLN A 184 -1.61 8.25 -27.66
CA GLN A 184 -1.22 9.07 -28.80
C GLN A 184 -0.67 10.45 -28.38
N GLY A 185 -0.82 10.83 -27.11
CA GLY A 185 -0.40 12.13 -26.57
C GLY A 185 -1.24 13.32 -27.00
N SER A 186 -2.27 13.11 -27.87
CA SER A 186 -3.16 14.18 -28.31
C SER A 186 -4.51 13.65 -28.79
N ILE A 187 -5.53 14.51 -28.70
CA ILE A 187 -6.89 14.24 -29.21
C ILE A 187 -7.46 15.47 -29.89
N SER A 188 -8.21 15.24 -30.96
CA SER A 188 -8.95 16.30 -31.68
C SER A 188 -10.39 16.33 -31.21
N LEU A 189 -10.88 17.50 -30.78
CA LEU A 189 -12.25 17.70 -30.35
C LEU A 189 -12.91 18.79 -31.18
N GLU A 190 -14.19 18.62 -31.45
CA GLU A 190 -15.00 19.58 -32.17
C GLU A 190 -16.05 20.21 -31.26
N ALA A 191 -16.09 21.53 -31.21
CA ALA A 191 -17.10 22.26 -30.46
C ALA A 191 -17.56 23.49 -31.25
N ASN A 192 -18.87 23.63 -31.48
CA ASN A 192 -19.49 24.73 -32.20
C ASN A 192 -18.97 24.93 -33.64
N GLY A 193 -18.53 23.85 -34.31
CA GLY A 193 -17.96 23.90 -35.67
C GLY A 193 -16.45 24.21 -35.71
N ASP A 194 -15.82 24.45 -34.59
CA ASP A 194 -14.37 24.61 -34.48
C ASP A 194 -13.73 23.29 -34.08
N VAL A 195 -12.64 22.89 -34.72
CA VAL A 195 -11.85 21.73 -34.41
C VAL A 195 -10.54 22.17 -33.77
N GLU A 196 -10.22 21.64 -32.58
CA GLU A 196 -8.97 21.94 -31.87
C GLU A 196 -8.31 20.64 -31.43
N VAL A 197 -6.97 20.63 -31.43
CA VAL A 197 -6.16 19.53 -30.96
C VAL A 197 -5.67 19.83 -29.54
N PHE A 198 -5.87 18.88 -28.65
CA PHE A 198 -5.48 18.96 -27.25
C PHE A 198 -4.40 17.93 -26.94
N SER A 199 -3.38 18.35 -26.20
CA SER A 199 -2.35 17.46 -25.66
C SER A 199 -2.75 16.87 -24.30
N ASP A 200 -2.04 15.84 -23.87
CA ASP A 200 -2.19 15.22 -22.56
C ASP A 200 -1.90 16.17 -21.39
N GLU A 201 -1.03 17.18 -21.58
CA GLU A 201 -0.77 18.23 -20.57
C GLU A 201 -1.96 19.19 -20.39
N GLU A 202 -2.79 19.34 -21.43
CA GLU A 202 -3.94 20.25 -21.46
C GLU A 202 -5.22 19.62 -20.91
N ILE A 203 -5.23 18.29 -20.75
CA ILE A 203 -6.36 17.51 -20.22
C ILE A 203 -5.87 16.71 -19.01
N GLN A 204 -6.42 17.02 -17.85
CA GLN A 204 -6.16 16.26 -16.63
C GLN A 204 -7.10 15.06 -16.56
N VAL A 205 -6.56 13.85 -16.56
CA VAL A 205 -7.30 12.60 -16.34
C VAL A 205 -7.26 12.27 -14.84
N GLN A 206 -8.43 12.05 -14.26
CA GLN A 206 -8.63 11.72 -12.84
C GLN A 206 -9.45 10.45 -12.70
#